data_0348187c4763cc80dc8c44c7605c4801
#
_entry.id   0348187c4763cc80dc8c44c7605c4801
#
_cell.length_a   1.000
_cell.length_b   1.000
_cell.length_c   1.000
_cell.angle_alpha   90.00
_cell.angle_beta   90.00
_cell.angle_gamma   90.00
#
_symmetry.space_group_name_H-M   'P 1'
#
loop_
_entity.id
_entity.type
_entity.pdbx_description
1 polymer ?
#
loop_
_entity_poly.entity_id
_entity_poly.type
_entity_poly.pdbx_seq_one_letter_code
_entity_poly.pdbx_strand_id
1 'polypeptide(L)'
;MNTHSAPAVLDIEASGFGRSSYPIEVGLVLPDGQTFCTLVRPESDWTHWDPQAEQVHGIARDLLHSRGRPAAEVAQALNELLLGQVVYSDGWANDYSWIGLLFDAAAMQPHFKLENLRTLLSEDEAERWHSVKDQVCAECAITRHRASADARLLQLTVLRLRSH
;
A
#
# COMPACT_ATOMS: atom_id res chain seq x y z
N MET A 1 -10.77 15.08 24.69
CA MET A 1 -9.96 15.40 23.50
C MET A 1 -9.88 14.13 22.64
N ASN A 2 -10.59 14.10 21.54
CA ASN A 2 -10.46 12.98 20.60
C ASN A 2 -9.14 13.13 19.85
N THR A 3 -8.09 12.51 20.38
CA THR A 3 -6.92 12.22 19.59
C THR A 3 -7.36 11.16 18.57
N HIS A 4 -7.77 11.60 17.39
CA HIS A 4 -7.95 10.67 16.28
C HIS A 4 -6.61 9.99 16.04
N SER A 5 -6.52 8.71 16.42
CA SER A 5 -5.30 7.94 16.12
C SER A 5 -5.10 7.92 14.61
N ALA A 6 -3.85 7.99 14.18
CA ALA A 6 -3.53 7.89 12.76
C ALA A 6 -4.05 6.56 12.20
N PRO A 7 -4.59 6.52 10.98
CA PRO A 7 -5.00 5.27 10.36
C PRO A 7 -3.78 4.43 9.97
N ALA A 8 -3.89 3.11 10.03
CA ALA A 8 -2.97 2.24 9.32
C ALA A 8 -3.25 2.37 7.81
N VAL A 9 -2.22 2.53 7.00
CA VAL A 9 -2.35 2.70 5.55
C VAL A 9 -1.42 1.73 4.83
N LEU A 10 -1.95 1.11 3.78
CA LEU A 10 -1.23 0.17 2.92
C LEU A 10 -1.22 0.72 1.50
N ASP A 11 -0.11 0.50 0.80
CA ASP A 11 0.04 0.76 -0.62
C ASP A 11 0.78 -0.39 -1.28
N ILE A 12 0.48 -0.64 -2.55
CA ILE A 12 1.08 -1.74 -3.32
C ILE A 12 1.59 -1.20 -4.65
N GLU A 13 2.84 -1.55 -4.98
CA GLU A 13 3.34 -1.48 -6.34
C GLU A 13 3.11 -2.84 -7.03
N ALA A 14 2.76 -2.80 -8.29
CA ALA A 14 2.41 -4.01 -9.05
C ALA A 14 3.14 -4.08 -10.39
N SER A 15 3.07 -5.25 -11.02
CA SER A 15 3.64 -5.51 -12.35
C SER A 15 3.00 -4.65 -13.47
N GLY A 16 1.89 -4.02 -13.19
CA GLY A 16 1.07 -3.19 -14.07
C GLY A 16 -0.37 -3.19 -13.62
N PHE A 17 -1.29 -2.90 -14.54
CA PHE A 17 -2.73 -2.97 -14.30
C PHE A 17 -3.36 -4.14 -15.05
N GLY A 18 -4.60 -4.47 -14.68
CA GLY A 18 -5.38 -5.51 -15.33
C GLY A 18 -5.32 -6.86 -14.63
N ARG A 19 -6.06 -7.82 -15.19
CA ARG A 19 -6.30 -9.12 -14.54
C ARG A 19 -5.06 -9.96 -14.31
N SER A 20 -4.04 -9.79 -15.15
CA SER A 20 -2.80 -10.57 -15.05
C SER A 20 -1.75 -9.94 -14.16
N SER A 21 -1.99 -8.72 -13.65
CA SER A 21 -1.06 -8.03 -12.78
C SER A 21 -0.98 -8.67 -11.39
N TYR A 22 0.15 -8.53 -10.75
CA TYR A 22 0.43 -9.09 -9.44
C TYR A 22 1.23 -8.11 -8.58
N PRO A 23 1.14 -8.23 -7.24
CA PRO A 23 1.88 -7.34 -6.34
C PRO A 23 3.38 -7.61 -6.39
N ILE A 24 4.18 -6.56 -6.40
CA ILE A 24 5.64 -6.64 -6.41
C ILE A 24 6.30 -5.97 -5.20
N GLU A 25 5.66 -4.99 -4.61
CA GLU A 25 6.10 -4.38 -3.36
C GLU A 25 4.86 -4.06 -2.50
N VAL A 26 4.93 -4.37 -1.23
CA VAL A 26 3.91 -4.02 -0.24
C VAL A 26 4.54 -3.05 0.76
N GLY A 27 3.91 -1.91 0.93
CA GLY A 27 4.28 -0.88 1.90
C GLY A 27 3.16 -0.62 2.89
N LEU A 28 3.52 -0.37 4.13
CA LEU A 28 2.60 -0.19 5.23
C LEU A 28 3.12 0.88 6.18
N VAL A 29 2.23 1.72 6.68
CA VAL A 29 2.48 2.58 7.83
C VAL A 29 1.45 2.27 8.92
N LEU A 30 1.93 2.04 10.12
CA LEU A 30 1.11 1.75 11.30
C LEU A 30 0.61 3.04 11.97
N PRO A 31 -0.40 2.96 12.86
CA PRO A 31 -0.90 4.14 13.57
C PRO A 31 0.16 4.91 14.39
N ASP A 32 1.19 4.24 14.87
CA ASP A 32 2.31 4.85 15.58
C ASP A 32 3.38 5.48 14.66
N GLY A 33 3.20 5.38 13.34
CA GLY A 33 4.10 5.90 12.33
C GLY A 33 5.23 4.96 11.92
N GLN A 34 5.33 3.77 12.50
CA GLN A 34 6.28 2.75 12.04
C GLN A 34 5.92 2.30 10.64
N THR A 35 6.93 2.10 9.81
CA THR A 35 6.77 1.65 8.42
C THR A 35 7.32 0.25 8.23
N PHE A 36 6.68 -0.47 7.31
CA PHE A 36 7.15 -1.77 6.82
C PHE A 36 7.11 -1.76 5.30
N CYS A 37 8.11 -2.34 4.66
CA CYS A 37 8.16 -2.45 3.21
C CYS A 37 8.88 -3.74 2.82
N THR A 38 8.34 -4.44 1.85
CA THR A 38 8.96 -5.65 1.33
C THR A 38 8.66 -5.84 -0.16
N LEU A 39 9.65 -6.36 -0.89
CA LEU A 39 9.44 -6.89 -2.23
C LEU A 39 8.82 -8.28 -2.16
N VAL A 40 7.96 -8.58 -3.12
CA VAL A 40 7.31 -9.88 -3.27
C VAL A 40 7.99 -10.65 -4.39
N ARG A 41 8.42 -11.87 -4.09
CA ARG A 41 8.90 -12.78 -5.14
C ARG A 41 7.73 -13.27 -5.96
N PRO A 42 7.73 -13.08 -7.30
CA PRO A 42 6.67 -13.58 -8.15
C PRO A 42 6.54 -15.10 -8.08
N GLU A 43 5.31 -15.60 -8.07
CA GLU A 43 5.03 -17.00 -8.32
C GLU A 43 5.42 -17.39 -9.76
N SER A 44 5.61 -18.65 -10.03
CA SER A 44 6.07 -19.14 -11.34
C SER A 44 5.11 -18.82 -12.48
N ASP A 45 3.82 -18.70 -12.20
CA ASP A 45 2.75 -18.34 -13.13
C ASP A 45 2.47 -16.82 -13.20
N TRP A 46 3.10 -16.01 -12.34
CA TRP A 46 3.01 -14.56 -12.39
C TRP A 46 4.00 -14.00 -13.40
N THR A 47 3.60 -13.94 -14.65
CA THR A 47 4.50 -13.61 -15.77
C THR A 47 4.26 -12.24 -16.38
N HIS A 48 3.14 -11.60 -16.05
CA HIS A 48 2.81 -10.25 -16.54
C HIS A 48 3.88 -9.23 -16.13
N TRP A 49 4.27 -8.36 -17.07
CA TRP A 49 5.16 -7.26 -16.80
C TRP A 49 4.90 -6.10 -17.75
N ASP A 50 4.61 -4.92 -17.20
CA ASP A 50 4.41 -3.70 -17.95
C ASP A 50 5.64 -2.78 -17.81
N PRO A 51 6.40 -2.54 -18.89
CA PRO A 51 7.54 -1.65 -18.87
C PRO A 51 7.20 -0.20 -18.46
N GLN A 52 5.98 0.26 -18.73
CA GLN A 52 5.54 1.59 -18.29
C GLN A 52 5.35 1.66 -16.79
N ALA A 53 4.84 0.60 -16.16
CA ALA A 53 4.76 0.51 -14.71
C ALA A 53 6.17 0.50 -14.09
N GLU A 54 7.11 -0.23 -14.66
CA GLU A 54 8.50 -0.24 -14.22
C GLU A 54 9.14 1.16 -14.24
N GLN A 55 8.85 1.97 -15.27
CA GLN A 55 9.33 3.35 -15.32
C GLN A 55 8.79 4.20 -14.16
N VAL A 56 7.60 3.90 -13.66
CA VAL A 56 6.97 4.62 -12.54
C VAL A 56 7.57 4.20 -11.21
N HIS A 57 7.57 2.90 -10.88
CA HIS A 57 8.05 2.43 -9.57
C HIS A 57 9.56 2.20 -9.50
N GLY A 58 10.23 2.06 -10.65
CA GLY A 58 11.68 1.91 -10.72
C GLY A 58 12.24 0.58 -10.18
N ILE A 59 11.38 -0.44 -10.04
CA ILE A 59 11.76 -1.77 -9.53
C ILE A 59 12.00 -2.70 -10.72
N ALA A 60 13.25 -3.12 -10.92
CA ALA A 60 13.59 -4.08 -11.97
C ALA A 60 13.02 -5.47 -11.64
N ARG A 61 12.49 -6.15 -12.66
CA ARG A 61 11.89 -7.47 -12.48
C ARG A 61 12.86 -8.50 -11.87
N ASP A 62 14.12 -8.48 -12.29
CA ASP A 62 15.15 -9.39 -11.78
C ASP A 62 15.37 -9.21 -10.26
N LEU A 63 15.20 -8.00 -9.75
CA LEU A 63 15.32 -7.71 -8.32
C LEU A 63 14.30 -8.47 -7.49
N LEU A 64 13.09 -8.68 -8.02
CA LEU A 64 12.03 -9.43 -7.34
C LEU A 64 12.40 -10.89 -7.15
N HIS A 65 13.06 -11.48 -8.14
CA HIS A 65 13.50 -12.87 -8.07
C HIS A 65 14.70 -13.05 -7.12
N SER A 66 15.60 -12.07 -7.05
CA SER A 66 16.79 -12.15 -6.21
C SER A 66 16.57 -11.69 -4.77
N ARG A 67 15.67 -10.74 -4.54
CA ARG A 67 15.45 -10.09 -3.24
C ARG A 67 14.03 -10.14 -2.72
N GLY A 68 13.07 -10.54 -3.54
CA GLY A 68 11.67 -10.67 -3.13
C GLY A 68 11.50 -11.80 -2.11
N ARG A 69 10.61 -11.57 -1.16
CA ARG A 69 10.22 -12.58 -0.17
C ARG A 69 9.09 -13.45 -0.73
N PRO A 70 9.05 -14.74 -0.40
CA PRO A 70 7.93 -15.60 -0.78
C PRO A 70 6.59 -15.03 -0.30
N ALA A 71 5.52 -15.28 -1.06
CA ALA A 71 4.17 -14.82 -0.73
C ALA A 71 3.74 -15.23 0.70
N ALA A 72 4.07 -16.44 1.12
CA ALA A 72 3.76 -16.93 2.46
C ALA A 72 4.40 -16.10 3.58
N GLU A 73 5.66 -15.69 3.40
CA GLU A 73 6.34 -14.85 4.39
C GLU A 73 5.76 -13.44 4.44
N VAL A 74 5.42 -12.86 3.28
CA VAL A 74 4.81 -11.54 3.21
C VAL A 74 3.41 -11.54 3.84
N ALA A 75 2.59 -12.53 3.51
CA ALA A 75 1.25 -12.69 4.07
C ALA A 75 1.30 -12.88 5.60
N GLN A 76 2.23 -13.69 6.09
CA GLN A 76 2.42 -13.87 7.53
C GLN A 76 2.81 -12.56 8.23
N ALA A 77 3.76 -11.82 7.66
CA ALA A 77 4.19 -10.53 8.22
C ALA A 77 3.03 -9.53 8.28
N LEU A 78 2.21 -9.45 7.22
CA LEU A 78 1.03 -8.58 7.21
C LEU A 78 0.00 -9.00 8.27
N ASN A 79 -0.27 -10.29 8.42
CA ASN A 79 -1.18 -10.79 9.45
C ASN A 79 -0.70 -10.49 10.87
N GLU A 80 0.60 -10.57 11.12
CA GLU A 80 1.18 -10.24 12.43
C GLU A 80 1.11 -8.73 12.72
N LEU A 81 1.48 -7.89 11.75
CA LEU A 81 1.50 -6.44 11.90
C LEU A 81 0.10 -5.82 12.01
N LEU A 82 -0.87 -6.39 11.31
CA LEU A 82 -2.22 -5.84 11.16
C LEU A 82 -3.30 -6.65 11.89
N LEU A 83 -2.93 -7.57 12.75
CA LEU A 83 -3.87 -8.47 13.44
C LEU A 83 -5.06 -7.73 14.03
N GLY A 84 -6.26 -8.05 13.55
CA GLY A 84 -7.52 -7.47 14.03
C GLY A 84 -7.73 -6.00 13.68
N GLN A 85 -6.86 -5.40 12.88
CA GLN A 85 -6.94 -3.99 12.49
C GLN A 85 -7.68 -3.79 11.17
N VAL A 86 -8.14 -2.56 10.96
CA VAL A 86 -8.54 -2.05 9.65
C VAL A 86 -7.38 -1.26 9.07
N VAL A 87 -6.97 -1.59 7.87
CA VAL A 87 -5.97 -0.87 7.09
C VAL A 87 -6.62 -0.24 5.87
N TYR A 88 -6.20 0.94 5.49
CA TYR A 88 -6.80 1.74 4.43
C TYR A 88 -5.87 1.85 3.23
N SER A 89 -6.46 1.91 2.05
CA SER A 89 -5.76 2.06 0.77
C SER A 89 -6.48 3.10 -0.11
N ASP A 90 -5.72 3.90 -0.82
CA ASP A 90 -6.26 4.89 -1.78
C ASP A 90 -6.72 4.23 -3.08
N GLY A 91 -5.96 3.28 -3.58
CA GLY A 91 -6.30 2.46 -4.75
C GLY A 91 -7.03 1.16 -4.39
N TRP A 92 -8.04 1.22 -3.54
CA TRP A 92 -8.64 0.07 -2.88
C TRP A 92 -9.01 -1.08 -3.82
N ALA A 93 -9.60 -0.83 -4.97
CA ALA A 93 -10.06 -1.89 -5.87
C ALA A 93 -8.89 -2.74 -6.41
N ASN A 94 -7.80 -2.10 -6.80
CA ASN A 94 -6.59 -2.77 -7.25
C ASN A 94 -5.86 -3.44 -6.08
N ASP A 95 -5.65 -2.71 -5.00
CA ASP A 95 -4.93 -3.21 -3.82
C ASP A 95 -5.66 -4.40 -3.18
N TYR A 96 -6.99 -4.37 -3.14
CA TYR A 96 -7.80 -5.48 -2.67
C TYR A 96 -7.57 -6.74 -3.52
N SER A 97 -7.55 -6.59 -4.85
CA SER A 97 -7.29 -7.69 -5.77
C SER A 97 -5.88 -8.25 -5.62
N TRP A 98 -4.89 -7.39 -5.47
CA TRP A 98 -3.49 -7.81 -5.29
C TRP A 98 -3.23 -8.46 -3.93
N ILE A 99 -3.86 -7.97 -2.86
CA ILE A 99 -3.83 -8.64 -1.55
C ILE A 99 -4.50 -10.01 -1.63
N GLY A 100 -5.64 -10.13 -2.32
CA GLY A 100 -6.29 -11.41 -2.56
C GLY A 100 -5.36 -12.40 -3.25
N LEU A 101 -4.72 -11.97 -4.32
CA LEU A 101 -3.76 -12.80 -5.07
C LEU A 101 -2.57 -13.23 -4.22
N LEU A 102 -2.03 -12.33 -3.41
CA LEU A 102 -0.92 -12.62 -2.48
C LEU A 102 -1.31 -13.68 -1.45
N PHE A 103 -2.47 -13.52 -0.83
CA PHE A 103 -2.95 -14.44 0.20
C PHE A 103 -3.38 -15.78 -0.37
N ASP A 104 -3.94 -15.82 -1.58
CA ASP A 104 -4.23 -17.08 -2.30
C ASP A 104 -2.93 -17.86 -2.57
N ALA A 105 -1.89 -17.19 -3.07
CA ALA A 105 -0.58 -17.80 -3.29
C ALA A 105 0.05 -18.32 -1.99
N ALA A 106 -0.18 -17.62 -0.88
CA ALA A 106 0.28 -18.03 0.45
C ALA A 106 -0.56 -19.16 1.06
N ALA A 107 -1.71 -19.53 0.48
CA ALA A 107 -2.71 -20.41 1.07
C ALA A 107 -3.12 -19.97 2.49
N MET A 108 -3.27 -18.66 2.70
CA MET A 108 -3.61 -18.03 3.97
C MET A 108 -4.83 -17.09 3.81
N GLN A 109 -5.44 -16.74 4.94
CA GLN A 109 -6.48 -15.74 5.00
C GLN A 109 -5.96 -14.47 5.68
N PRO A 110 -6.36 -13.27 5.23
CA PRO A 110 -6.05 -12.03 5.94
C PRO A 110 -6.69 -12.01 7.34
N HIS A 111 -5.91 -11.64 8.35
CA HIS A 111 -6.40 -11.42 9.72
C HIS A 111 -6.63 -9.92 10.00
N PHE A 112 -6.83 -9.15 8.97
CA PHE A 112 -7.13 -7.73 8.97
C PHE A 112 -8.17 -7.41 7.91
N LYS A 113 -8.73 -6.22 7.97
CA LYS A 113 -9.69 -5.74 6.97
C LYS A 113 -9.05 -4.62 6.15
N LEU A 114 -9.10 -4.73 4.82
CA LEU A 114 -8.68 -3.67 3.89
C LEU A 114 -9.91 -2.84 3.49
N GLU A 115 -9.86 -1.56 3.75
CA GLU A 115 -10.91 -0.60 3.44
C GLU A 115 -10.44 0.51 2.52
N ASN A 116 -11.38 1.11 1.81
CA ASN A 116 -11.12 2.28 0.99
C ASN A 116 -10.87 3.50 1.89
N LEU A 117 -9.71 4.13 1.72
CA LEU A 117 -9.32 5.34 2.47
C LEU A 117 -10.35 6.46 2.34
N ARG A 118 -11.05 6.52 1.21
CA ARG A 118 -12.12 7.49 0.96
C ARG A 118 -13.21 7.45 2.05
N THR A 119 -13.44 6.31 2.69
CA THR A 119 -14.44 6.18 3.78
C THR A 119 -14.07 6.97 5.04
N LEU A 120 -12.81 7.38 5.17
CA LEU A 120 -12.34 8.21 6.28
C LEU A 120 -12.60 9.71 6.09
N LEU A 121 -12.94 10.13 4.87
CA LEU A 121 -13.01 11.54 4.48
C LEU A 121 -14.46 12.02 4.42
N SER A 122 -14.73 13.19 4.98
CA SER A 122 -15.94 13.95 4.70
C SER A 122 -15.92 14.46 3.24
N GLU A 123 -17.04 15.02 2.78
CA GLU A 123 -17.10 15.60 1.43
C GLU A 123 -16.10 16.75 1.26
N ASP A 124 -16.04 17.66 2.24
CA ASP A 124 -15.10 18.79 2.26
C ASP A 124 -13.63 18.30 2.27
N GLU A 125 -13.29 17.34 3.10
CA GLU A 125 -11.94 16.76 3.13
C GLU A 125 -11.57 16.12 1.80
N ALA A 126 -12.52 15.46 1.15
CA ALA A 126 -12.31 14.82 -0.13
C ALA A 126 -12.10 15.83 -1.27
N GLU A 127 -12.79 16.97 -1.24
CA GLU A 127 -12.55 18.04 -2.21
C GLU A 127 -11.14 18.63 -2.06
N ARG A 128 -10.63 18.72 -0.84
CA ARG A 128 -9.29 19.23 -0.53
C ARG A 128 -8.19 18.17 -0.66
N TRP A 129 -8.53 16.91 -0.83
CA TRP A 129 -7.61 15.78 -0.78
C TRP A 129 -6.35 15.95 -1.66
N HIS A 130 -6.54 16.23 -2.94
CA HIS A 130 -5.42 16.32 -3.89
C HIS A 130 -4.50 17.48 -3.56
N SER A 131 -5.06 18.65 -3.27
CA SER A 131 -4.30 19.83 -2.93
C SER A 131 -3.46 19.64 -1.65
N VAL A 132 -4.07 19.07 -0.61
CA VAL A 132 -3.38 18.81 0.66
C VAL A 132 -2.31 17.72 0.49
N LYS A 133 -2.60 16.67 -0.29
CA LYS A 133 -1.62 15.62 -0.59
C LYS A 133 -0.39 16.18 -1.31
N ASP A 134 -0.57 17.05 -2.28
CA ASP A 134 0.54 17.69 -3.00
C ASP A 134 1.37 18.56 -2.08
N GLN A 135 0.75 19.32 -1.17
CA GLN A 135 1.44 20.12 -0.16
C GLN A 135 2.27 19.24 0.78
N VAL A 136 1.68 18.18 1.32
CA VAL A 136 2.38 17.25 2.22
C VAL A 136 3.55 16.58 1.51
N CYS A 137 3.37 16.17 0.26
CA CYS A 137 4.43 15.57 -0.54
C CYS A 137 5.61 16.52 -0.71
N ALA A 138 5.35 17.79 -1.03
CA ALA A 138 6.38 18.81 -1.20
C ALA A 138 7.08 19.14 0.12
N GLU A 139 6.32 19.35 1.21
CA GLU A 139 6.87 19.74 2.52
C GLU A 139 7.72 18.63 3.14
N CYS A 140 7.31 17.35 2.99
CA CYS A 140 7.99 16.22 3.58
C CYS A 140 9.07 15.60 2.68
N ALA A 141 9.26 16.13 1.46
CA ALA A 141 10.21 15.62 0.46
C ALA A 141 10.06 14.10 0.22
N ILE A 142 8.82 13.62 0.13
CA ILE A 142 8.53 12.20 -0.03
C ILE A 142 8.81 11.77 -1.47
N THR A 143 9.64 10.74 -1.62
CA THR A 143 9.88 10.08 -2.91
C THR A 143 8.68 9.19 -3.23
N ARG A 144 7.91 9.55 -4.26
CA ARG A 144 6.72 8.84 -4.71
C ARG A 144 7.05 7.53 -5.44
N HIS A 145 6.02 6.70 -5.58
CA HIS A 145 6.04 5.42 -6.30
C HIS A 145 6.92 4.34 -5.68
N ARG A 146 7.10 4.42 -4.36
CA ARG A 146 7.57 3.33 -3.52
C ARG A 146 6.52 3.11 -2.43
N ALA A 147 6.12 1.87 -2.20
CA ALA A 147 4.91 1.53 -1.45
C ALA A 147 4.88 2.10 -0.03
N SER A 148 5.97 2.01 0.74
CA SER A 148 5.98 2.56 2.10
C SER A 148 5.97 4.10 2.12
N ALA A 149 6.63 4.75 1.17
CA ALA A 149 6.64 6.20 1.05
C ALA A 149 5.24 6.72 0.65
N ASP A 150 4.59 6.06 -0.28
CA ASP A 150 3.23 6.41 -0.70
C ASP A 150 2.22 6.15 0.44
N ALA A 151 2.32 5.05 1.16
CA ALA A 151 1.50 4.79 2.35
C ALA A 151 1.66 5.89 3.42
N ARG A 152 2.89 6.32 3.67
CA ARG A 152 3.19 7.40 4.63
C ARG A 152 2.61 8.74 4.17
N LEU A 153 2.73 9.07 2.89
CA LEU A 153 2.13 10.27 2.30
C LEU A 153 0.61 10.30 2.53
N LEU A 154 -0.06 9.20 2.27
CA LEU A 154 -1.51 9.08 2.47
C LEU A 154 -1.90 9.28 3.94
N GLN A 155 -1.18 8.65 4.87
CA GLN A 155 -1.42 8.80 6.31
C GLN A 155 -1.25 10.27 6.75
N LEU A 156 -0.16 10.90 6.36
CA LEU A 156 0.11 12.31 6.71
C LEU A 156 -0.92 13.26 6.11
N THR A 157 -1.43 12.96 4.92
CA THR A 157 -2.49 13.75 4.28
C THR A 157 -3.80 13.67 5.08
N VAL A 158 -4.20 12.48 5.52
CA VAL A 158 -5.37 12.31 6.39
C VAL A 158 -5.22 13.10 7.69
N LEU A 159 -4.05 13.01 8.33
CA LEU A 159 -3.77 13.73 9.57
C LEU A 159 -3.82 15.26 9.37
N ARG A 160 -3.26 15.76 8.27
CA ARG A 160 -3.29 17.19 7.92
C ARG A 160 -4.72 17.69 7.73
N LEU A 161 -5.55 16.94 7.01
CA LEU A 161 -6.95 17.30 6.79
C LEU A 161 -7.74 17.39 8.09
N ARG A 162 -7.48 16.51 9.04
CA ARG A 162 -8.15 16.47 10.35
C ARG A 162 -7.65 17.51 11.34
N SER A 163 -6.53 18.15 11.06
CA SER A 163 -5.95 19.18 11.94
C SER A 163 -6.52 20.58 11.70
N HIS A 164 -7.37 20.74 10.70
CA HIS A 164 -8.03 21.97 10.29
C HIS A 164 -9.54 21.79 10.23
#